data_debcbbc4bbb9f7be4c65ed261bca6f6b
#
_entry.id   debcbbc4bbb9f7be4c65ed261bca6f6b
#
_cell.length_a   1.000
_cell.length_b   1.000
_cell.length_c   1.000
_cell.angle_alpha   90.00
_cell.angle_beta   90.00
_cell.angle_gamma   90.00
#
_symmetry.space_group_name_H-M   'P 1'
#
loop_
_entity.id
_entity.type
_entity.pdbx_description
1 polymer ?
#
loop_
_entity_poly.entity_id
_entity_poly.type
_entity_poly.pdbx_seq_one_letter_code
_entity_poly.pdbx_strand_id
1 'polypeptide(L)'
;MAAQEVLLVTTPEPTALVDAYAMVKVVHLRDSQKPLWLLINNAQNQEEAEETIEQLQSATKRFLNRELNVLGMLPTDPFILQAVRQQRGVVDLFPQSPAAMALHAAARQLQEKIPLQKDGFAAFWKGLSTEGL
;
A
#
# COMPACT_ATOMS: atom_id res chain seq x y z
N MET A 1 8.72 -3.61 -16.34
CA MET A 1 7.60 -3.13 -15.52
C MET A 1 7.34 -1.67 -15.81
N ALA A 2 6.10 -1.32 -16.21
CA ALA A 2 5.75 0.04 -16.60
C ALA A 2 5.63 1.01 -15.41
N ALA A 3 5.35 0.51 -14.21
CA ALA A 3 5.21 1.34 -13.00
C ALA A 3 6.56 1.89 -12.56
N GLN A 4 6.60 3.18 -12.20
CA GLN A 4 7.79 3.82 -11.66
C GLN A 4 8.09 3.37 -10.23
N GLU A 5 7.04 3.11 -9.47
CA GLU A 5 7.11 2.66 -8.10
C GLU A 5 6.03 1.61 -7.84
N VAL A 6 6.21 0.81 -6.81
CA VAL A 6 5.25 -0.23 -6.44
C VAL A 6 4.80 0.00 -5.01
N LEU A 7 3.48 0.01 -4.81
CA LEU A 7 2.88 0.01 -3.50
C LEU A 7 2.32 -1.38 -3.21
N LEU A 8 2.87 -2.03 -2.20
CA LEU A 8 2.43 -3.34 -1.76
C LEU A 8 1.52 -3.18 -0.54
N VAL A 9 0.32 -3.72 -0.64
CA VAL A 9 -0.65 -3.72 0.46
C VAL A 9 -0.80 -5.15 0.96
N THR A 10 -0.61 -5.37 2.24
CA THR A 10 -0.78 -6.68 2.87
C THR A 10 -1.50 -6.55 4.20
N THR A 11 -1.88 -7.67 4.78
CA THR A 11 -2.52 -7.75 6.10
C THR A 11 -1.61 -8.51 7.07
N PRO A 12 -1.89 -8.47 8.39
CA PRO A 12 -1.12 -9.23 9.36
C PRO A 12 -1.27 -10.74 9.29
N GLU A 13 -2.17 -11.26 8.47
CA GLU A 13 -2.36 -12.71 8.33
C GLU A 13 -1.10 -13.39 7.79
N PRO A 14 -0.70 -14.55 8.37
CA PRO A 14 0.52 -15.23 7.93
C PRO A 14 0.54 -15.59 6.45
N THR A 15 -0.60 -16.01 5.89
CA THR A 15 -0.71 -16.32 4.46
C THR A 15 -0.51 -15.11 3.58
N ALA A 16 -1.04 -13.95 4.01
CA ALA A 16 -0.86 -12.69 3.30
C ALA A 16 0.61 -12.24 3.31
N LEU A 17 1.33 -12.48 4.41
CA LEU A 17 2.75 -12.16 4.50
C LEU A 17 3.60 -13.00 3.55
N VAL A 18 3.28 -14.28 3.41
CA VAL A 18 3.96 -15.17 2.46
C VAL A 18 3.75 -14.66 1.02
N ASP A 19 2.52 -14.29 0.69
CA ASP A 19 2.19 -13.75 -0.64
C ASP A 19 2.89 -12.40 -0.88
N ALA A 20 2.93 -11.55 0.14
CA ALA A 20 3.62 -10.27 0.06
C ALA A 20 5.11 -10.45 -0.21
N TYR A 21 5.76 -11.37 0.51
CA TYR A 21 7.17 -11.70 0.28
C TYR A 21 7.40 -12.18 -1.16
N ALA A 22 6.53 -13.07 -1.65
CA ALA A 22 6.62 -13.57 -3.02
C ALA A 22 6.53 -12.43 -4.05
N MET A 23 5.64 -11.45 -3.82
CA MET A 23 5.53 -10.29 -4.69
C MET A 23 6.79 -9.41 -4.65
N VAL A 24 7.34 -9.17 -3.47
CA VAL A 24 8.62 -8.43 -3.34
C VAL A 24 9.71 -9.13 -4.13
N LYS A 25 9.79 -10.45 -4.02
CA LYS A 25 10.78 -11.25 -4.73
C LYS A 25 10.64 -11.11 -6.25
N VAL A 26 9.41 -11.18 -6.77
CA VAL A 26 9.13 -11.02 -8.20
C VAL A 26 9.59 -9.63 -8.69
N VAL A 27 9.22 -8.58 -7.96
CA VAL A 27 9.62 -7.22 -8.32
C VAL A 27 11.14 -7.07 -8.28
N HIS A 28 11.76 -7.57 -7.21
CA HIS A 28 13.22 -7.47 -7.02
C HIS A 28 14.00 -8.19 -8.13
N LEU A 29 13.54 -9.36 -8.56
CA LEU A 29 14.18 -10.11 -9.63
C LEU A 29 14.07 -9.42 -10.99
N ARG A 30 12.99 -8.65 -11.21
CA ARG A 30 12.80 -7.89 -12.45
C ARG A 30 13.56 -6.57 -12.45
N ASP A 31 13.56 -5.89 -11.32
CA ASP A 31 14.22 -4.60 -11.14
C ASP A 31 14.60 -4.43 -9.67
N SER A 32 15.85 -4.71 -9.34
CA SER A 32 16.35 -4.63 -7.97
C SER A 32 16.36 -3.21 -7.40
N GLN A 33 16.24 -2.21 -8.25
CA GLN A 33 16.24 -0.79 -7.84
C GLN A 33 14.84 -0.17 -7.79
N LYS A 34 13.81 -0.91 -8.20
CA LYS A 34 12.43 -0.41 -8.18
C LYS A 34 12.01 -0.08 -6.74
N PRO A 35 11.62 1.17 -6.43
CA PRO A 35 11.15 1.50 -5.09
C PRO A 35 9.89 0.71 -4.73
N LEU A 36 9.92 0.12 -3.53
CA LEU A 36 8.82 -0.67 -2.99
C LEU A 36 8.32 -0.01 -1.70
N TRP A 37 7.05 0.32 -1.69
CA TRP A 37 6.35 0.89 -0.55
C TRP A 37 5.46 -0.17 0.07
N LEU A 38 5.34 -0.15 1.40
CA LEU A 38 4.56 -1.11 2.15
C LEU A 38 3.48 -0.41 2.96
N LEU A 39 2.25 -0.86 2.80
CA LEU A 39 1.11 -0.43 3.60
C LEU A 39 0.47 -1.66 4.23
N ILE A 40 0.31 -1.64 5.55
CA ILE A 40 -0.36 -2.73 6.27
C ILE A 40 -1.85 -2.38 6.40
N ASN A 41 -2.69 -3.24 5.88
CA ASN A 41 -4.14 -3.09 5.95
C ASN A 41 -4.72 -3.97 7.05
N ASN A 42 -5.82 -3.53 7.64
CA ASN A 42 -6.59 -4.30 8.62
C ASN A 42 -5.77 -4.71 9.85
N ALA A 43 -4.98 -3.78 10.38
CA ALA A 43 -4.23 -4.00 11.61
C ALA A 43 -5.12 -3.69 12.81
N GLN A 44 -5.15 -4.59 13.80
CA GLN A 44 -5.96 -4.41 15.01
C GLN A 44 -5.43 -3.29 15.88
N ASN A 45 -4.12 -3.11 15.91
CA ASN A 45 -3.44 -2.05 16.64
C ASN A 45 -2.07 -1.77 16.02
N GLN A 46 -1.40 -0.76 16.53
CA GLN A 46 -0.08 -0.36 16.04
C GLN A 46 0.98 -1.45 16.27
N GLU A 47 0.92 -2.13 17.41
CA GLU A 47 1.85 -3.20 17.73
C GLU A 47 1.79 -4.34 16.70
N GLU A 48 0.59 -4.77 16.35
CA GLU A 48 0.41 -5.81 15.32
C GLU A 48 0.98 -5.36 13.98
N ALA A 49 0.73 -4.12 13.60
CA ALA A 49 1.27 -3.56 12.35
C ALA A 49 2.79 -3.53 12.37
N GLU A 50 3.40 -3.11 13.46
CA GLU A 50 4.86 -3.04 13.61
C GLU A 50 5.50 -4.43 13.56
N GLU A 51 4.90 -5.42 14.21
CA GLU A 51 5.36 -6.81 14.14
C GLU A 51 5.29 -7.35 12.72
N THR A 52 4.21 -7.06 12.01
CA THR A 52 4.02 -7.46 10.61
C THR A 52 5.09 -6.85 9.72
N ILE A 53 5.34 -5.57 9.88
CA ILE A 53 6.39 -4.85 9.13
C ILE A 53 7.76 -5.48 9.40
N GLU A 54 8.06 -5.72 10.68
CA GLU A 54 9.34 -6.28 11.08
C GLU A 54 9.56 -7.68 10.49
N GLN A 55 8.55 -8.53 10.51
CA GLN A 55 8.64 -9.87 9.93
C GLN A 55 8.91 -9.81 8.44
N LEU A 56 8.20 -8.97 7.71
CA LEU A 56 8.40 -8.84 6.26
C LEU A 56 9.75 -8.21 5.93
N GLN A 57 10.12 -7.13 6.62
CA GLN A 57 11.42 -6.46 6.42
C GLN A 57 12.58 -7.40 6.73
N SER A 58 12.48 -8.19 7.78
CA SER A 58 13.52 -9.17 8.13
C SER A 58 13.72 -10.20 7.01
N ALA A 59 12.64 -10.70 6.45
CA ALA A 59 12.70 -11.68 5.37
C ALA A 59 13.29 -11.07 4.08
N THR A 60 12.82 -9.89 3.68
CA THR A 60 13.30 -9.25 2.45
C THR A 60 14.77 -8.83 2.58
N LYS A 61 15.18 -8.36 3.75
CA LYS A 61 16.57 -7.99 4.00
C LYS A 61 17.48 -9.22 4.01
N ARG A 62 17.04 -10.27 4.70
CA ARG A 62 17.85 -11.50 4.84
C ARG A 62 18.05 -12.23 3.51
N PHE A 63 16.98 -12.39 2.74
CA PHE A 63 17.01 -13.24 1.54
C PHE A 63 17.26 -12.47 0.25
N LEU A 64 16.91 -11.18 0.21
CA LEU A 64 17.00 -10.37 -1.01
C LEU A 64 17.92 -9.15 -0.85
N ASN A 65 18.41 -8.90 0.36
CA ASN A 65 19.13 -7.66 0.70
C ASN A 65 18.34 -6.42 0.26
N ARG A 66 17.04 -6.44 0.53
CA ARG A 66 16.10 -5.44 0.07
C ARG A 66 15.40 -4.79 1.25
N GLU A 67 15.39 -3.47 1.30
CA GLU A 67 14.61 -2.70 2.25
C GLU A 67 13.32 -2.20 1.60
N LEU A 68 12.23 -2.21 2.36
CA LEU A 68 10.94 -1.70 1.95
C LEU A 68 10.73 -0.33 2.60
N ASN A 69 10.14 0.58 1.86
CA ASN A 69 9.75 1.88 2.40
C ASN A 69 8.36 1.74 3.03
N VAL A 70 8.29 1.92 4.34
CA VAL A 70 7.02 1.79 5.06
C VAL A 70 6.21 3.06 4.92
N LEU A 71 4.99 2.93 4.41
CA LEU A 71 4.07 4.04 4.26
C LEU A 71 3.18 4.24 5.49
N GLY A 72 2.79 3.15 6.13
CA GLY A 72 1.95 3.21 7.32
C GLY A 72 1.05 2.00 7.47
N MET A 73 -0.01 2.18 8.26
CA MET A 73 -1.01 1.14 8.50
C MET A 73 -2.42 1.70 8.41
N LEU A 74 -3.34 0.84 8.01
CA LEU A 74 -4.77 1.10 8.08
C LEU A 74 -5.36 0.24 9.19
N PRO A 75 -6.08 0.83 10.16
CA PRO A 75 -6.65 0.07 11.25
C PRO A 75 -7.86 -0.76 10.81
N THR A 76 -8.15 -1.81 11.55
CA THR A 76 -9.45 -2.48 11.46
C THR A 76 -10.54 -1.48 11.81
N ASP A 77 -11.51 -1.33 10.92
CA ASP A 77 -12.52 -0.27 11.04
C ASP A 77 -13.85 -0.78 10.50
N PRO A 78 -14.91 -0.86 11.33
CA PRO A 78 -16.22 -1.33 10.88
C PRO A 78 -16.84 -0.47 9.79
N PHE A 79 -16.46 0.78 9.68
CA PHE A 79 -16.92 1.66 8.61
C PHE A 79 -16.49 1.22 7.22
N ILE A 80 -15.36 0.51 7.12
CA ILE A 80 -14.93 -0.07 5.84
C ILE A 80 -15.97 -1.07 5.34
N LEU A 81 -16.42 -1.98 6.22
CA LEU A 81 -17.42 -2.97 5.85
C LEU A 81 -18.75 -2.34 5.45
N GLN A 82 -19.16 -1.30 6.19
CA GLN A 82 -20.37 -0.55 5.85
C GLN A 82 -20.26 0.10 4.46
N ALA A 83 -19.12 0.70 4.17
CA ALA A 83 -18.88 1.31 2.86
C ALA A 83 -18.89 0.26 1.74
N VAL A 84 -18.26 -0.88 1.97
CA VAL A 84 -18.25 -1.99 1.02
C VAL A 84 -19.67 -2.47 0.72
N ARG A 85 -20.50 -2.62 1.73
CA ARG A 85 -21.91 -3.03 1.56
C ARG A 85 -22.72 -2.02 0.74
N GLN A 86 -22.37 -0.76 0.81
CA GLN A 86 -23.00 0.29 0.01
C GLN A 86 -22.30 0.51 -1.35
N GLN A 87 -21.28 -0.28 -1.65
CA GLN A 87 -20.50 -0.21 -2.90
C GLN A 87 -19.91 1.19 -3.12
N ARG A 88 -19.46 1.83 -2.05
CA ARG A 88 -18.82 3.15 -2.08
C ARG A 88 -17.54 3.14 -1.26
N GLY A 89 -16.63 4.06 -1.58
CA GLY A 89 -15.38 4.20 -0.83
C GLY A 89 -15.59 4.70 0.59
N VAL A 90 -14.81 4.19 1.55
CA VAL A 90 -14.88 4.64 2.94
C VAL A 90 -14.54 6.12 3.07
N VAL A 91 -13.67 6.64 2.25
CA VAL A 91 -13.28 8.05 2.23
C VAL A 91 -14.48 8.94 1.84
N ASP A 92 -15.33 8.46 0.94
CA ASP A 92 -16.53 9.18 0.52
C ASP A 92 -17.63 9.17 1.58
N LEU A 93 -17.94 7.98 2.11
CA LEU A 93 -19.05 7.81 3.05
C LEU A 93 -18.69 8.24 4.47
N PHE A 94 -17.50 7.92 4.92
CA PHE A 94 -17.06 8.13 6.30
C PHE A 94 -15.69 8.79 6.32
N PRO A 95 -15.58 10.05 5.86
CA PRO A 95 -14.28 10.71 5.70
C PRO A 95 -13.53 10.94 7.02
N GLN A 96 -14.22 10.87 8.15
CA GLN A 96 -13.62 11.05 9.48
C GLN A 96 -13.39 9.73 10.21
N SER A 97 -13.68 8.60 9.57
CA SER A 97 -13.39 7.29 10.18
C SER A 97 -11.87 7.07 10.32
N PRO A 98 -11.43 6.25 11.28
CA PRO A 98 -10.00 5.97 11.46
C PRO A 98 -9.32 5.48 10.18
N ALA A 99 -9.95 4.59 9.44
CA ALA A 99 -9.40 4.09 8.18
C ALA A 99 -9.29 5.17 7.11
N ALA A 100 -10.33 6.02 6.96
CA ALA A 100 -10.32 7.11 6.00
C ALA A 100 -9.20 8.12 6.32
N MET A 101 -9.02 8.46 7.59
CA MET A 101 -7.96 9.37 8.03
C MET A 101 -6.58 8.76 7.80
N ALA A 102 -6.42 7.47 8.06
CA ALA A 102 -5.16 6.77 7.80
C ALA A 102 -4.84 6.70 6.30
N LEU A 103 -5.85 6.49 5.45
CA LEU A 103 -5.69 6.52 3.99
C LEU A 103 -5.23 7.89 3.50
N HIS A 104 -5.84 8.96 4.01
CA HIS A 104 -5.41 10.32 3.67
C HIS A 104 -3.98 10.59 4.10
N ALA A 105 -3.58 10.16 5.29
CA ALA A 105 -2.21 10.32 5.77
C ALA A 105 -1.23 9.56 4.90
N ALA A 106 -1.55 8.33 4.52
CA ALA A 106 -0.72 7.51 3.63
C ALA A 106 -0.58 8.15 2.25
N ALA A 107 -1.69 8.63 1.67
CA ALA A 107 -1.67 9.30 0.37
C ALA A 107 -0.82 10.57 0.40
N ARG A 108 -0.91 11.34 1.46
CA ARG A 108 -0.12 12.56 1.64
C ARG A 108 1.37 12.25 1.72
N GLN A 109 1.76 11.25 2.52
CA GLN A 109 3.16 10.81 2.60
C GLN A 109 3.68 10.34 1.26
N LEU A 110 2.87 9.61 0.51
CA LEU A 110 3.25 9.12 -0.81
C LEU A 110 3.51 10.29 -1.77
N GLN A 111 2.65 11.31 -1.76
CA GLN A 111 2.83 12.51 -2.58
C GLN A 111 4.10 13.28 -2.22
N GLU A 112 4.43 13.38 -0.94
CA GLU A 112 5.61 14.10 -0.48
C GLU A 112 6.91 13.40 -0.84
N LYS A 113 6.91 12.05 -0.76
CA LYS A 113 8.13 11.25 -0.96
C LYS A 113 8.36 10.84 -2.40
N ILE A 114 7.31 10.81 -3.22
CA ILE A 114 7.39 10.45 -4.62
C ILE A 114 7.13 11.72 -5.44
N PRO A 115 8.17 12.32 -6.08
CA PRO A 115 7.93 13.44 -6.99
C PRO A 115 7.20 12.90 -8.22
N LEU A 116 5.89 13.06 -8.23
CA LEU A 116 5.09 12.79 -9.41
C LEU A 116 5.41 13.85 -10.46
N GLN A 117 6.00 13.42 -11.58
CA GLN A 117 6.13 14.31 -12.72
C GLN A 117 4.73 14.68 -13.19
N LYS A 118 4.46 15.98 -13.32
CA LYS A 118 3.16 16.50 -13.77
C LYS A 118 2.64 15.76 -15.00
N ASP A 119 3.54 15.49 -15.93
CA ASP A 119 3.20 14.84 -17.20
C ASP A 119 2.86 13.36 -17.03
N GLY A 120 3.54 12.65 -16.13
CA GLY A 120 3.27 11.24 -15.86
C GLY A 120 1.91 11.02 -15.20
N PHE A 121 1.54 11.85 -14.23
CA PHE A 121 0.25 11.77 -13.57
C PHE A 121 -0.90 12.13 -14.50
N ALA A 122 -0.75 13.20 -15.28
CA ALA A 122 -1.76 13.61 -16.25
C ALA A 122 -1.97 12.54 -17.32
N ALA A 123 -0.90 11.94 -17.82
CA ALA A 123 -0.97 10.85 -18.80
C ALA A 123 -1.65 9.61 -18.22
N PHE A 124 -1.32 9.24 -16.98
CA PHE A 124 -1.95 8.12 -16.27
C PHE A 124 -3.45 8.35 -16.10
N TRP A 125 -3.85 9.53 -15.62
CA TRP A 125 -5.24 9.87 -15.39
C TRP A 125 -6.05 9.93 -16.69
N LYS A 126 -5.45 10.50 -17.73
CA LYS A 126 -6.05 10.56 -19.05
C LYS A 126 -6.25 9.16 -19.65
N GLY A 127 -5.29 8.26 -19.44
CA GLY A 127 -5.42 6.86 -19.86
C GLY A 127 -6.59 6.15 -19.18
N LEU A 128 -6.78 6.36 -17.87
CA LEU A 128 -7.93 5.81 -17.15
C LEU A 128 -9.26 6.33 -17.68
N SER A 129 -9.33 7.62 -18.02
CA SER A 129 -10.55 8.25 -18.52
C SER A 129 -10.93 7.77 -19.93
N THR A 130 -9.95 7.48 -20.79
CA THR A 130 -10.18 7.06 -22.17
C THR A 130 -10.42 5.56 -22.33
N GLU A 131 -10.05 4.74 -21.35
CA GLU A 131 -10.23 3.29 -21.39
C GLU A 131 -11.53 2.82 -20.74
N GLY A 132 -12.44 3.72 -20.43
CA GLY A 132 -13.80 3.38 -20.00
C GLY A 132 -13.94 2.92 -18.56
N LEU A 133 -13.08 3.37 -17.71
CA LEU A 133 -13.20 3.12 -16.28
C LEU A 133 -14.18 4.05 -15.59
#